data_e2288c99acf0f813114bbf843c468b8f
#
_entry.id   e2288c99acf0f813114bbf843c468b8f
#
_cell.length_a   1.000
_cell.length_b   1.000
_cell.length_c   1.000
_cell.angle_alpha   90.00
_cell.angle_beta   90.00
_cell.angle_gamma   90.00
#
_symmetry.space_group_name_H-M   'P 1'
#
loop_
_entity.id
_entity.type
_entity.pdbx_description
1 polymer ?
#
loop_
_entity_poly.entity_id
_entity_poly.type
_entity_poly.pdbx_seq_one_letter_code
_entity_poly.pdbx_strand_id
1 'polypeptide(L)'
;MASSTPLAGKTAIITGGTKGIGAAIATHLISLGANVVLNYSSDATTADSLVSTLSSSVPTSTPPRTLALRGDAGSLSDIDALVSRTVATYGKIDIVIANAGVLPMADLAHLTEEVYDVTMRLNTKGPLFLVKAAAPHMSAGGRVVLVSSTLAHASTVDPAYLPYLASKGAVEQMVRVLSKDLARGGVMVNGIAPGPTGTELFLKGKSEAILARIRGLNPAGRIGEPEEVARVVGFLSGEGAAWVSGQMLRVNGGMA
;
A
#
# COMPACT_ATOMS: atom_id res chain seq x y z
N MET A 1 6.67 28.94 12.55
CA MET A 1 6.55 28.41 11.19
C MET A 1 5.18 27.76 11.12
N ALA A 2 4.31 28.16 10.18
CA ALA A 2 3.02 27.52 9.99
C ALA A 2 3.28 26.04 9.66
N SER A 3 2.60 25.13 10.35
CA SER A 3 2.64 23.70 10.04
C SER A 3 2.20 23.52 8.59
N SER A 4 3.13 23.20 7.69
CA SER A 4 2.77 22.92 6.30
C SER A 4 2.01 21.60 6.26
N THR A 5 0.76 21.62 5.79
CA THR A 5 -0.06 20.44 5.52
C THR A 5 -0.01 20.16 4.02
N PRO A 6 1.08 19.53 3.51
CA PRO A 6 1.36 19.44 2.07
C PRO A 6 0.31 18.64 1.29
N LEU A 7 -0.52 17.86 1.98
CA LEU A 7 -1.62 17.10 1.38
C LEU A 7 -3.00 17.63 1.77
N ALA A 8 -3.09 18.88 2.22
CA ALA A 8 -4.37 19.49 2.57
C ALA A 8 -5.36 19.41 1.40
N GLY A 9 -6.58 18.89 1.68
CA GLY A 9 -7.63 18.71 0.69
C GLY A 9 -7.39 17.61 -0.35
N LYS A 10 -6.32 16.84 -0.27
CA LYS A 10 -6.10 15.62 -1.05
C LYS A 10 -6.89 14.45 -0.47
N THR A 11 -7.39 13.58 -1.34
CA THR A 11 -8.15 12.38 -0.95
C THR A 11 -7.37 11.13 -1.36
N ALA A 12 -7.08 10.27 -0.38
CA ALA A 12 -6.31 9.04 -0.56
C ALA A 12 -7.18 7.79 -0.31
N ILE A 13 -7.07 6.78 -1.18
CA ILE A 13 -7.56 5.42 -0.94
C ILE A 13 -6.37 4.55 -0.56
N ILE A 14 -6.52 3.75 0.51
CA ILE A 14 -5.51 2.79 0.96
C ILE A 14 -6.17 1.42 1.12
N THR A 15 -5.81 0.45 0.28
CA THR A 15 -6.26 -0.93 0.47
C THR A 15 -5.45 -1.63 1.56
N GLY A 16 -6.13 -2.45 2.40
CA GLY A 16 -5.50 -3.01 3.59
C GLY A 16 -5.01 -1.92 4.56
N GLY A 17 -5.77 -0.82 4.65
CA GLY A 17 -5.38 0.43 5.34
C GLY A 17 -5.49 0.39 6.86
N THR A 18 -5.97 -0.70 7.47
CA THR A 18 -6.30 -0.72 8.90
C THR A 18 -5.26 -1.39 9.78
N LYS A 19 -4.23 -2.02 9.21
CA LYS A 19 -3.17 -2.73 9.95
C LYS A 19 -1.79 -2.50 9.33
N GLY A 20 -0.76 -2.70 10.13
CA GLY A 20 0.65 -2.73 9.70
C GLY A 20 1.05 -1.51 8.86
N ILE A 21 1.68 -1.75 7.71
CA ILE A 21 2.15 -0.69 6.80
C ILE A 21 0.98 0.21 6.36
N GLY A 22 -0.19 -0.36 6.04
CA GLY A 22 -1.36 0.41 5.61
C GLY A 22 -1.85 1.39 6.66
N ALA A 23 -1.91 0.97 7.93
CA ALA A 23 -2.30 1.84 9.05
C ALA A 23 -1.27 2.94 9.32
N ALA A 24 0.02 2.63 9.22
CA ALA A 24 1.09 3.62 9.36
C ALA A 24 1.03 4.66 8.22
N ILE A 25 0.77 4.22 6.98
CA ILE A 25 0.56 5.13 5.84
C ILE A 25 -0.64 6.03 6.10
N ALA A 26 -1.78 5.47 6.55
CA ALA A 26 -2.98 6.24 6.86
C ALA A 26 -2.70 7.33 7.90
N THR A 27 -2.07 6.95 9.00
CA THR A 27 -1.68 7.88 10.08
C THR A 27 -0.79 9.00 9.54
N HIS A 28 0.20 8.64 8.73
CA HIS A 28 1.12 9.62 8.17
C HIS A 28 0.43 10.58 7.17
N LEU A 29 -0.40 10.07 6.25
CA LEU A 29 -1.10 10.92 5.29
C LEU A 29 -2.12 11.85 5.96
N ILE A 30 -2.80 11.41 7.02
CA ILE A 30 -3.66 12.26 7.85
C ILE A 30 -2.85 13.40 8.49
N SER A 31 -1.68 13.10 9.04
CA SER A 31 -0.81 14.13 9.65
C SER A 31 -0.32 15.16 8.62
N LEU A 32 -0.19 14.77 7.37
CA LEU A 32 0.15 15.65 6.24
C LEU A 32 -1.06 16.42 5.67
N GLY A 33 -2.26 16.21 6.18
CA GLY A 33 -3.44 16.98 5.80
C GLY A 33 -4.43 16.27 4.85
N ALA A 34 -4.17 15.03 4.42
CA ALA A 34 -5.06 14.31 3.52
C ALA A 34 -6.36 13.84 4.16
N ASN A 35 -7.41 13.65 3.36
CA ASN A 35 -8.53 12.79 3.69
C ASN A 35 -8.15 11.35 3.32
N VAL A 36 -8.51 10.36 4.15
CA VAL A 36 -8.06 8.98 3.96
C VAL A 36 -9.24 8.02 4.02
N VAL A 37 -9.38 7.22 2.97
CA VAL A 37 -10.33 6.10 2.89
C VAL A 37 -9.57 4.80 3.09
N LEU A 38 -9.88 4.11 4.17
CA LEU A 38 -9.28 2.84 4.59
C LEU A 38 -10.15 1.69 4.09
N ASN A 39 -9.65 0.88 3.18
CA ASN A 39 -10.31 -0.37 2.87
C ASN A 39 -9.82 -1.48 3.81
N TYR A 40 -10.74 -2.32 4.27
CA TYR A 40 -10.46 -3.53 5.06
C TYR A 40 -11.41 -4.66 4.65
N SER A 41 -11.01 -5.92 4.86
CA SER A 41 -11.82 -7.08 4.46
C SER A 41 -12.75 -7.62 5.55
N SER A 42 -12.23 -7.82 6.76
CA SER A 42 -12.97 -8.59 7.78
C SER A 42 -12.96 -7.99 9.19
N ASP A 43 -11.90 -7.31 9.59
CA ASP A 43 -11.72 -6.83 10.97
C ASP A 43 -12.28 -5.42 11.16
N ALA A 44 -13.58 -5.34 11.39
CA ALA A 44 -14.28 -4.08 11.62
C ALA A 44 -13.83 -3.40 12.93
N THR A 45 -13.58 -4.17 13.99
CA THR A 45 -13.18 -3.63 15.30
C THR A 45 -11.86 -2.84 15.19
N THR A 46 -10.86 -3.42 14.52
CA THR A 46 -9.59 -2.70 14.28
C THR A 46 -9.80 -1.48 13.37
N ALA A 47 -10.67 -1.59 12.36
CA ALA A 47 -10.97 -0.47 11.48
C ALA A 47 -11.61 0.70 12.23
N ASP A 48 -12.63 0.44 13.04
CA ASP A 48 -13.35 1.43 13.84
C ASP A 48 -12.45 2.09 14.88
N SER A 49 -11.59 1.31 15.55
CA SER A 49 -10.60 1.80 16.51
C SER A 49 -9.61 2.76 15.84
N LEU A 50 -9.09 2.39 14.67
CA LEU A 50 -8.16 3.25 13.94
C LEU A 50 -8.84 4.54 13.47
N VAL A 51 -10.06 4.46 12.92
CA VAL A 51 -10.85 5.65 12.51
C VAL A 51 -11.05 6.58 13.70
N SER A 52 -11.45 6.05 14.86
CA SER A 52 -11.61 6.84 16.08
C SER A 52 -10.32 7.55 16.48
N THR A 53 -9.20 6.83 16.50
CA THR A 53 -7.88 7.39 16.83
C THR A 53 -7.46 8.49 15.86
N LEU A 54 -7.60 8.25 14.55
CA LEU A 54 -7.23 9.23 13.53
C LEU A 54 -8.15 10.45 13.54
N SER A 55 -9.44 10.27 13.78
CA SER A 55 -10.43 11.36 13.84
C SER A 55 -10.21 12.25 15.07
N SER A 56 -9.77 11.69 16.20
CA SER A 56 -9.47 12.47 17.40
C SER A 56 -8.18 13.29 17.27
N SER A 57 -7.29 12.91 16.35
CA SER A 57 -6.01 13.61 16.13
C SER A 57 -6.11 14.83 15.20
N VAL A 58 -7.28 15.07 14.59
CA VAL A 58 -7.48 16.16 13.64
C VAL A 58 -8.76 16.96 13.96
N PRO A 59 -8.85 18.25 13.56
CA PRO A 59 -10.09 19.01 13.71
C PRO A 59 -11.28 18.33 13.03
N THR A 60 -12.46 18.44 13.66
CA THR A 60 -13.70 17.94 13.09
C THR A 60 -13.98 18.60 11.74
N SER A 61 -14.38 17.82 10.75
CA SER A 61 -14.68 18.27 9.40
C SER A 61 -15.90 17.55 8.83
N THR A 62 -16.55 18.18 7.85
CA THR A 62 -17.64 17.58 7.08
C THR A 62 -17.30 17.69 5.59
N PRO A 63 -17.07 16.58 4.89
CA PRO A 63 -17.05 15.18 5.38
C PRO A 63 -15.91 14.90 6.35
N PRO A 64 -15.99 13.79 7.14
CA PRO A 64 -14.91 13.41 8.05
C PRO A 64 -13.64 13.10 7.27
N ARG A 65 -12.47 13.40 7.85
CA ARG A 65 -11.18 13.18 7.16
C ARG A 65 -10.76 11.72 7.08
N THR A 66 -11.40 10.84 7.83
CA THR A 66 -11.13 9.39 7.82
C THR A 66 -12.42 8.62 7.63
N LEU A 67 -12.43 7.68 6.69
CA LEU A 67 -13.54 6.79 6.40
C LEU A 67 -13.02 5.36 6.27
N ALA A 68 -13.64 4.38 6.93
CA ALA A 68 -13.34 2.97 6.72
C ALA A 68 -14.45 2.31 5.90
N LEU A 69 -14.06 1.55 4.88
CA LEU A 69 -14.98 0.84 3.98
C LEU A 69 -14.59 -0.63 3.90
N ARG A 70 -15.54 -1.49 4.27
CA ARG A 70 -15.37 -2.94 4.14
C ARG A 70 -15.48 -3.35 2.67
N GLY A 71 -14.57 -4.23 2.22
CA GLY A 71 -14.59 -4.83 0.89
C GLY A 71 -13.33 -5.66 0.64
N ASP A 72 -13.45 -6.71 -0.18
CA ASP A 72 -12.31 -7.50 -0.63
C ASP A 72 -11.57 -6.75 -1.75
N ALA A 73 -10.34 -6.33 -1.49
CA ALA A 73 -9.50 -5.63 -2.47
C ALA A 73 -9.12 -6.48 -3.70
N GLY A 74 -9.46 -7.77 -3.75
CA GLY A 74 -9.36 -8.64 -4.92
C GLY A 74 -10.67 -8.81 -5.69
N SER A 75 -11.80 -8.27 -5.19
CA SER A 75 -13.13 -8.32 -5.82
C SER A 75 -13.38 -7.05 -6.62
N LEU A 76 -13.74 -7.19 -7.91
CA LEU A 76 -14.00 -6.04 -8.78
C LEU A 76 -15.20 -5.24 -8.31
N SER A 77 -16.28 -5.88 -7.88
CA SER A 77 -17.47 -5.21 -7.37
C SER A 77 -17.17 -4.40 -6.10
N ASP A 78 -16.32 -4.92 -5.21
CA ASP A 78 -15.95 -4.23 -3.98
C ASP A 78 -15.00 -3.06 -4.26
N ILE A 79 -14.11 -3.21 -5.24
CA ILE A 79 -13.26 -2.11 -5.74
C ILE A 79 -14.11 -0.99 -6.33
N ASP A 80 -15.10 -1.31 -7.18
CA ASP A 80 -15.99 -0.32 -7.77
C ASP A 80 -16.82 0.39 -6.68
N ALA A 81 -17.30 -0.35 -5.68
CA ALA A 81 -18.01 0.22 -4.53
C ALA A 81 -17.10 1.14 -3.68
N LEU A 82 -15.84 0.73 -3.44
CA LEU A 82 -14.83 1.54 -2.72
C LEU A 82 -14.59 2.87 -3.43
N VAL A 83 -14.34 2.83 -4.73
CA VAL A 83 -14.10 4.03 -5.56
C VAL A 83 -15.33 4.92 -5.59
N SER A 84 -16.51 4.36 -5.88
CA SER A 84 -17.78 5.10 -5.96
C SER A 84 -18.12 5.79 -4.63
N ARG A 85 -17.96 5.11 -3.51
CA ARG A 85 -18.19 5.67 -2.17
C ARG A 85 -17.18 6.77 -1.84
N THR A 86 -15.92 6.62 -2.24
CA THR A 86 -14.90 7.66 -2.07
C THR A 86 -15.27 8.92 -2.86
N VAL A 87 -15.63 8.77 -4.12
CA VAL A 87 -16.02 9.89 -4.99
C VAL A 87 -17.31 10.56 -4.48
N ALA A 88 -18.31 9.77 -4.06
CA ALA A 88 -19.54 10.32 -3.49
C ALA A 88 -19.29 11.14 -2.20
N THR A 89 -18.27 10.78 -1.41
CA THR A 89 -17.95 11.45 -0.15
C THR A 89 -17.08 12.68 -0.34
N TYR A 90 -16.04 12.59 -1.20
CA TYR A 90 -14.99 13.62 -1.31
C TYR A 90 -14.92 14.30 -2.68
N GLY A 91 -15.71 13.85 -3.66
CA GLY A 91 -15.78 14.42 -5.01
C GLY A 91 -14.64 14.03 -5.94
N LYS A 92 -13.55 13.45 -5.43
CA LYS A 92 -12.34 13.16 -6.21
C LYS A 92 -11.47 12.11 -5.52
N ILE A 93 -10.48 11.61 -6.28
CA ILE A 93 -9.38 10.79 -5.77
C ILE A 93 -8.07 11.44 -6.22
N ASP A 94 -7.19 11.77 -5.28
CA ASP A 94 -5.86 12.33 -5.59
C ASP A 94 -4.75 11.28 -5.44
N ILE A 95 -4.92 10.32 -4.51
CA ILE A 95 -3.88 9.37 -4.13
C ILE A 95 -4.47 7.96 -4.06
N VAL A 96 -3.81 7.00 -4.69
CA VAL A 96 -4.16 5.58 -4.63
C VAL A 96 -2.98 4.79 -4.08
N ILE A 97 -3.17 4.10 -2.95
CA ILE A 97 -2.18 3.22 -2.33
C ILE A 97 -2.71 1.78 -2.38
N ALA A 98 -2.18 0.98 -3.31
CA ALA A 98 -2.52 -0.43 -3.43
C ALA A 98 -1.59 -1.26 -2.52
N ASN A 99 -1.98 -1.37 -1.25
CA ASN A 99 -1.16 -1.99 -0.20
C ASN A 99 -1.68 -3.39 0.19
N ALA A 100 -2.96 -3.69 0.07
CA ALA A 100 -3.51 -5.01 0.41
C ALA A 100 -2.76 -6.14 -0.27
N GLY A 101 -2.48 -7.21 0.47
CA GLY A 101 -1.81 -8.37 -0.07
C GLY A 101 -1.77 -9.54 0.91
N VAL A 102 -1.52 -10.72 0.35
CA VAL A 102 -1.29 -11.96 1.10
C VAL A 102 0.09 -12.52 0.76
N LEU A 103 0.61 -13.33 1.66
CA LEU A 103 1.92 -13.97 1.53
C LEU A 103 1.77 -15.47 1.83
N PRO A 104 1.09 -16.24 0.96
CA PRO A 104 1.09 -17.69 1.10
C PRO A 104 2.45 -18.24 0.70
N MET A 105 2.85 -19.30 1.38
CA MET A 105 4.12 -19.98 1.12
C MET A 105 3.84 -21.33 0.47
N ALA A 106 4.34 -21.52 -0.74
CA ALA A 106 4.30 -22.78 -1.48
C ALA A 106 5.48 -22.83 -2.45
N ASP A 107 6.26 -23.89 -2.42
CA ASP A 107 7.22 -24.21 -3.48
C ASP A 107 6.50 -24.86 -4.68
N LEU A 108 7.25 -25.18 -5.74
CA LEU A 108 6.66 -25.74 -6.95
C LEU A 108 5.91 -27.07 -6.71
N ALA A 109 6.39 -27.90 -5.79
CA ALA A 109 5.78 -29.21 -5.51
C ALA A 109 4.47 -29.09 -4.71
N HIS A 110 4.31 -28.02 -3.91
CA HIS A 110 3.15 -27.81 -3.05
C HIS A 110 2.23 -26.67 -3.52
N LEU A 111 2.53 -26.04 -4.66
CA LEU A 111 1.70 -25.00 -5.22
C LEU A 111 0.40 -25.60 -5.76
N THR A 112 -0.73 -25.11 -5.27
CA THR A 112 -2.06 -25.45 -5.79
C THR A 112 -2.64 -24.29 -6.58
N GLU A 113 -3.60 -24.61 -7.47
CA GLU A 113 -4.34 -23.60 -8.25
C GLU A 113 -5.01 -22.57 -7.31
N GLU A 114 -5.61 -23.02 -6.20
CA GLU A 114 -6.26 -22.16 -5.22
C GLU A 114 -5.28 -21.14 -4.61
N VAL A 115 -4.10 -21.61 -4.18
CA VAL A 115 -3.05 -20.74 -3.63
C VAL A 115 -2.59 -19.70 -4.67
N TYR A 116 -2.43 -20.15 -5.92
CA TYR A 116 -2.07 -19.27 -7.03
C TYR A 116 -3.17 -18.22 -7.26
N ASP A 117 -4.41 -18.66 -7.41
CA ASP A 117 -5.53 -17.78 -7.74
C ASP A 117 -5.80 -16.73 -6.63
N VAL A 118 -5.82 -17.14 -5.37
CA VAL A 118 -5.98 -16.21 -4.24
C VAL A 118 -4.85 -15.17 -4.24
N THR A 119 -3.62 -15.62 -4.48
CA THR A 119 -2.45 -14.72 -4.50
C THR A 119 -2.54 -13.72 -5.65
N MET A 120 -2.76 -14.20 -6.87
CA MET A 120 -2.82 -13.35 -8.05
C MET A 120 -4.05 -12.43 -8.03
N ARG A 121 -5.17 -12.92 -7.54
CA ARG A 121 -6.40 -12.13 -7.40
C ARG A 121 -6.20 -10.92 -6.49
N LEU A 122 -5.60 -11.11 -5.31
CA LEU A 122 -5.42 -10.01 -4.36
C LEU A 122 -4.18 -9.17 -4.66
N ASN A 123 -3.03 -9.81 -4.92
CA ASN A 123 -1.75 -9.09 -5.03
C ASN A 123 -1.54 -8.45 -6.41
N THR A 124 -2.22 -8.91 -7.45
CA THR A 124 -1.96 -8.51 -8.84
C THR A 124 -3.20 -7.90 -9.49
N LYS A 125 -4.29 -8.67 -9.59
CA LYS A 125 -5.54 -8.21 -10.19
C LYS A 125 -6.14 -7.03 -9.40
N GLY A 126 -6.19 -7.13 -8.07
CA GLY A 126 -6.73 -6.09 -7.20
C GLY A 126 -6.08 -4.72 -7.42
N PRO A 127 -4.75 -4.57 -7.29
CA PRO A 127 -4.05 -3.32 -7.56
C PRO A 127 -4.29 -2.74 -8.95
N LEU A 128 -4.25 -3.59 -9.99
CA LEU A 128 -4.47 -3.14 -11.36
C LEU A 128 -5.87 -2.56 -11.55
N PHE A 129 -6.89 -3.25 -11.08
CA PHE A 129 -8.28 -2.82 -11.24
C PHE A 129 -8.66 -1.69 -10.30
N LEU A 130 -8.02 -1.57 -9.13
CA LEU A 130 -8.16 -0.38 -8.30
C LEU A 130 -7.67 0.89 -9.04
N VAL A 131 -6.49 0.82 -9.66
CA VAL A 131 -5.97 1.94 -10.47
C VAL A 131 -6.89 2.21 -11.64
N LYS A 132 -7.35 1.18 -12.36
CA LYS A 132 -8.30 1.33 -13.47
C LYS A 132 -9.59 2.03 -13.06
N ALA A 133 -10.18 1.66 -11.93
CA ALA A 133 -11.42 2.25 -11.43
C ALA A 133 -11.21 3.69 -10.92
N ALA A 134 -10.07 3.95 -10.27
CA ALA A 134 -9.78 5.27 -9.70
C ALA A 134 -9.34 6.31 -10.76
N ALA A 135 -8.63 5.90 -11.81
CA ALA A 135 -8.03 6.78 -12.82
C ALA A 135 -9.01 7.82 -13.43
N PRO A 136 -10.27 7.49 -13.79
CA PRO A 136 -11.23 8.48 -14.30
C PRO A 136 -11.58 9.58 -13.30
N HIS A 137 -11.33 9.39 -12.03
CA HIS A 137 -11.62 10.34 -10.94
C HIS A 137 -10.36 11.05 -10.43
N MET A 138 -9.22 10.83 -11.10
CA MET A 138 -7.94 11.47 -10.80
C MET A 138 -7.67 12.62 -11.79
N SER A 139 -7.10 13.70 -11.28
CA SER A 139 -6.68 14.86 -12.09
C SER A 139 -5.15 14.95 -12.11
N ALA A 140 -4.63 15.91 -12.90
CA ALA A 140 -3.22 16.22 -12.91
C ALA A 140 -2.70 16.51 -11.47
N GLY A 141 -1.56 15.96 -11.15
CA GLY A 141 -1.02 15.93 -9.79
C GLY A 141 -1.45 14.70 -8.99
N GLY A 142 -2.21 13.77 -9.58
CA GLY A 142 -2.56 12.49 -8.96
C GLY A 142 -1.34 11.59 -8.70
N ARG A 143 -1.44 10.74 -7.69
CA ARG A 143 -0.36 9.83 -7.27
C ARG A 143 -0.88 8.40 -7.08
N VAL A 144 -0.18 7.45 -7.65
CA VAL A 144 -0.43 6.02 -7.46
C VAL A 144 0.83 5.39 -6.89
N VAL A 145 0.67 4.65 -5.79
CA VAL A 145 1.77 3.87 -5.18
C VAL A 145 1.33 2.42 -5.06
N LEU A 146 2.08 1.52 -5.71
CA LEU A 146 1.87 0.08 -5.64
C LEU A 146 2.91 -0.55 -4.69
N VAL A 147 2.47 -1.49 -3.85
CA VAL A 147 3.36 -2.12 -2.86
C VAL A 147 3.85 -3.48 -3.35
N SER A 148 5.15 -3.56 -3.68
CA SER A 148 5.88 -4.77 -4.01
C SER A 148 6.56 -5.37 -2.76
N SER A 149 7.75 -5.92 -2.90
CA SER A 149 8.58 -6.49 -1.84
C SER A 149 10.05 -6.47 -2.23
N THR A 150 10.93 -6.18 -1.29
CA THR A 150 12.38 -6.33 -1.47
C THR A 150 12.78 -7.73 -1.93
N LEU A 151 12.03 -8.77 -1.55
CA LEU A 151 12.30 -10.14 -1.98
C LEU A 151 12.24 -10.33 -3.50
N ALA A 152 11.51 -9.47 -4.25
CA ALA A 152 11.49 -9.50 -5.71
C ALA A 152 12.85 -9.11 -6.33
N HIS A 153 13.76 -8.54 -5.56
CA HIS A 153 15.11 -8.12 -5.97
C HIS A 153 16.22 -8.94 -5.30
N ALA A 154 15.88 -9.76 -4.31
CA ALA A 154 16.88 -10.54 -3.59
C ALA A 154 17.38 -11.71 -4.45
N SER A 155 18.71 -11.90 -4.50
CA SER A 155 19.33 -13.03 -5.22
C SER A 155 19.16 -14.36 -4.49
N THR A 156 18.99 -14.33 -3.18
CA THR A 156 18.77 -15.51 -2.34
C THR A 156 17.37 -15.46 -1.75
N VAL A 157 16.47 -16.29 -2.29
CA VAL A 157 15.09 -16.42 -1.82
C VAL A 157 14.74 -17.87 -1.52
N ASP A 158 13.89 -18.08 -0.53
CA ASP A 158 13.34 -19.40 -0.26
C ASP A 158 12.35 -19.77 -1.39
N PRO A 159 12.45 -20.98 -1.99
CA PRO A 159 11.52 -21.44 -3.02
C PRO A 159 10.04 -21.35 -2.63
N ALA A 160 9.72 -21.43 -1.35
CA ALA A 160 8.35 -21.30 -0.86
C ALA A 160 7.72 -19.92 -1.08
N TYR A 161 8.49 -18.90 -1.45
CA TYR A 161 7.95 -17.60 -1.85
C TYR A 161 7.47 -17.55 -3.33
N LEU A 162 7.45 -18.67 -4.05
CA LEU A 162 7.16 -18.72 -5.49
C LEU A 162 5.89 -17.96 -5.89
N PRO A 163 4.67 -18.24 -5.36
CA PRO A 163 3.45 -17.52 -5.77
C PRO A 163 3.50 -16.04 -5.39
N TYR A 164 4.04 -15.75 -4.21
CA TYR A 164 4.15 -14.37 -3.73
C TYR A 164 5.05 -13.52 -4.64
N LEU A 165 6.25 -14.00 -4.95
CA LEU A 165 7.21 -13.26 -5.77
C LEU A 165 6.78 -13.16 -7.23
N ALA A 166 6.11 -14.17 -7.78
CA ALA A 166 5.47 -14.07 -9.10
C ALA A 166 4.47 -12.89 -9.12
N SER A 167 3.65 -12.76 -8.06
CA SER A 167 2.68 -11.66 -7.95
C SER A 167 3.37 -10.29 -7.79
N LYS A 168 4.46 -10.20 -7.00
CA LYS A 168 5.16 -8.94 -6.75
C LYS A 168 6.00 -8.49 -7.96
N GLY A 169 6.58 -9.42 -8.71
CA GLY A 169 7.21 -9.12 -10.00
C GLY A 169 6.22 -8.53 -11.01
N ALA A 170 4.98 -9.04 -11.06
CA ALA A 170 3.92 -8.46 -11.88
C ALA A 170 3.59 -7.01 -11.46
N VAL A 171 3.52 -6.72 -10.15
CA VAL A 171 3.30 -5.35 -9.64
C VAL A 171 4.39 -4.39 -10.12
N GLU A 172 5.65 -4.81 -10.15
CA GLU A 172 6.75 -3.97 -10.63
C GLU A 172 6.61 -3.62 -12.12
N GLN A 173 6.19 -4.60 -12.94
CA GLN A 173 5.91 -4.31 -14.35
C GLN A 173 4.70 -3.39 -14.52
N MET A 174 3.67 -3.50 -13.66
CA MET A 174 2.54 -2.55 -13.65
C MET A 174 3.02 -1.13 -13.39
N VAL A 175 3.89 -0.89 -12.40
CA VAL A 175 4.47 0.44 -12.13
C VAL A 175 5.11 1.02 -13.38
N ARG A 176 5.94 0.22 -14.07
CA ARG A 176 6.64 0.64 -15.27
C ARG A 176 5.71 1.01 -16.43
N VAL A 177 4.65 0.23 -16.64
CA VAL A 177 3.72 0.43 -17.77
C VAL A 177 2.68 1.50 -17.46
N LEU A 178 2.03 1.44 -16.29
CA LEU A 178 1.02 2.42 -15.88
C LEU A 178 1.59 3.85 -15.77
N SER A 179 2.88 3.98 -15.42
CA SER A 179 3.54 5.29 -15.41
C SER A 179 3.58 5.96 -16.77
N LYS A 180 3.58 5.18 -17.86
CA LYS A 180 3.54 5.71 -19.24
C LYS A 180 2.11 6.04 -19.68
N ASP A 181 1.18 5.16 -19.29
CA ASP A 181 -0.23 5.29 -19.65
C ASP A 181 -0.88 6.51 -18.98
N LEU A 182 -0.65 6.69 -17.68
CA LEU A 182 -1.27 7.75 -16.89
C LEU A 182 -0.53 9.10 -16.94
N ALA A 183 0.70 9.13 -17.48
CA ALA A 183 1.51 10.34 -17.56
C ALA A 183 0.83 11.49 -18.31
N ARG A 184 0.07 11.18 -19.37
CA ARG A 184 -0.66 12.20 -20.16
C ARG A 184 -1.75 12.90 -19.36
N GLY A 185 -2.33 12.20 -18.38
CA GLY A 185 -3.27 12.76 -17.42
C GLY A 185 -2.61 13.49 -16.23
N GLY A 186 -1.28 13.56 -16.21
CA GLY A 186 -0.51 14.18 -15.11
C GLY A 186 -0.50 13.35 -13.83
N VAL A 187 -0.78 12.04 -13.91
CA VAL A 187 -0.75 11.12 -12.76
C VAL A 187 0.58 10.39 -12.71
N MET A 188 1.29 10.50 -11.59
CA MET A 188 2.57 9.80 -11.36
C MET A 188 2.32 8.44 -10.72
N VAL A 189 2.91 7.39 -11.27
CA VAL A 189 2.80 6.02 -10.77
C VAL A 189 4.16 5.54 -10.32
N ASN A 190 4.27 5.15 -9.05
CA ASN A 190 5.48 4.58 -8.48
C ASN A 190 5.14 3.34 -7.66
N GLY A 191 6.17 2.62 -7.25
CA GLY A 191 6.05 1.52 -6.32
C GLY A 191 7.05 1.65 -5.18
N ILE A 192 6.74 0.95 -4.11
CA ILE A 192 7.67 0.71 -3.02
C ILE A 192 7.90 -0.79 -2.87
N ALA A 193 9.12 -1.17 -2.49
CA ALA A 193 9.51 -2.53 -2.17
C ALA A 193 10.04 -2.60 -0.72
N PRO A 194 9.14 -2.76 0.27
CA PRO A 194 9.54 -2.86 1.67
C PRO A 194 10.42 -4.07 1.92
N GLY A 195 11.40 -3.92 2.81
CA GLY A 195 12.11 -5.02 3.45
C GLY A 195 11.28 -5.62 4.60
N PRO A 196 11.90 -6.51 5.40
CA PRO A 196 11.31 -7.00 6.63
C PRO A 196 10.88 -5.82 7.50
N THR A 197 9.57 -5.73 7.77
CA THR A 197 8.96 -4.63 8.50
C THR A 197 8.14 -5.19 9.66
N GLY A 198 8.25 -4.59 10.85
CA GLY A 198 7.70 -5.04 12.12
C GLY A 198 6.17 -4.97 12.20
N THR A 199 5.47 -5.65 11.29
CA THR A 199 4.01 -5.78 11.30
C THR A 199 3.57 -7.08 11.96
N GLU A 200 2.35 -7.12 12.49
CA GLU A 200 1.75 -8.36 13.01
C GLU A 200 1.85 -9.51 12.00
N LEU A 201 1.50 -9.24 10.74
CA LEU A 201 1.56 -10.22 9.65
C LEU A 201 2.97 -10.78 9.46
N PHE A 202 3.99 -9.93 9.51
CA PHE A 202 5.38 -10.34 9.34
C PHE A 202 5.90 -11.12 10.56
N LEU A 203 5.57 -10.68 11.78
CA LEU A 203 6.06 -11.28 13.01
C LEU A 203 5.39 -12.62 13.35
N LYS A 204 4.13 -12.79 12.91
CA LYS A 204 3.30 -13.96 13.22
C LYS A 204 4.00 -15.26 12.87
N GLY A 205 4.11 -16.16 13.84
CA GLY A 205 4.68 -17.50 13.68
C GLY A 205 6.21 -17.56 13.55
N LYS A 206 6.92 -16.45 13.70
CA LYS A 206 8.40 -16.44 13.68
C LYS A 206 8.98 -16.49 15.08
N SER A 207 9.89 -17.44 15.32
CA SER A 207 10.68 -17.51 16.55
C SER A 207 11.72 -16.39 16.61
N GLU A 208 12.19 -16.07 17.82
CA GLU A 208 13.25 -15.07 18.00
C GLU A 208 14.54 -15.44 17.23
N ALA A 209 14.86 -16.72 17.11
CA ALA A 209 16.00 -17.19 16.30
C ALA A 209 15.84 -16.82 14.80
N ILE A 210 14.61 -16.97 14.25
CA ILE A 210 14.31 -16.56 12.88
C ILE A 210 14.42 -15.04 12.75
N LEU A 211 13.86 -14.29 13.70
CA LEU A 211 13.93 -12.83 13.68
C LEU A 211 15.36 -12.32 13.82
N ALA A 212 16.18 -12.93 14.67
CA ALA A 212 17.60 -12.60 14.79
C ALA A 212 18.36 -12.85 13.48
N ARG A 213 18.09 -13.98 12.79
CA ARG A 213 18.66 -14.25 11.47
C ARG A 213 18.27 -13.18 10.45
N ILE A 214 16.97 -12.80 10.42
CA ILE A 214 16.47 -11.78 9.49
C ILE A 214 17.13 -10.41 9.77
N ARG A 215 17.28 -10.02 11.04
CA ARG A 215 18.01 -8.79 11.42
C ARG A 215 19.43 -8.82 10.92
N GLY A 216 20.11 -9.97 11.04
CA GLY A 216 21.48 -10.15 10.57
C GLY A 216 21.68 -10.07 9.06
N LEU A 217 20.60 -10.24 8.26
CA LEU A 217 20.64 -10.03 6.81
C LEU A 217 20.55 -8.54 6.42
N ASN A 218 20.16 -7.68 7.34
CA ASN A 218 20.05 -6.26 7.08
C ASN A 218 21.33 -5.54 7.52
N PRO A 219 21.96 -4.71 6.67
CA PRO A 219 23.15 -3.95 7.07
C PRO A 219 22.97 -3.08 8.31
N ALA A 220 21.73 -2.62 8.57
CA ALA A 220 21.39 -1.85 9.75
C ALA A 220 21.16 -2.72 11.02
N GLY A 221 21.24 -4.05 10.92
CA GLY A 221 21.09 -4.97 12.05
C GLY A 221 19.70 -5.05 12.66
N ARG A 222 18.66 -4.54 11.98
CA ARG A 222 17.30 -4.46 12.50
C ARG A 222 16.23 -4.75 11.45
N ILE A 223 15.02 -4.96 11.93
CA ILE A 223 13.79 -4.94 11.13
C ILE A 223 13.34 -3.48 11.01
N GLY A 224 12.79 -3.11 9.86
CA GLY A 224 12.23 -1.78 9.62
C GLY A 224 10.91 -1.57 10.37
N GLU A 225 10.57 -0.30 10.64
CA GLU A 225 9.31 0.07 11.24
C GLU A 225 8.28 0.48 10.16
N PRO A 226 6.98 0.20 10.34
CA PRO A 226 5.94 0.60 9.40
C PRO A 226 5.96 2.09 9.06
N GLU A 227 6.32 2.94 10.03
CA GLU A 227 6.40 4.40 9.89
C GLU A 227 7.53 4.83 8.94
N GLU A 228 8.59 4.04 8.81
CA GLU A 228 9.68 4.31 7.87
C GLU A 228 9.19 4.13 6.43
N VAL A 229 8.37 3.10 6.19
CA VAL A 229 7.71 2.87 4.91
C VAL A 229 6.69 3.97 4.63
N ALA A 230 5.89 4.35 5.64
CA ALA A 230 4.87 5.37 5.52
C ALA A 230 5.45 6.74 5.12
N ARG A 231 6.60 7.13 5.65
CA ARG A 231 7.28 8.38 5.27
C ARG A 231 7.68 8.42 3.80
N VAL A 232 8.14 7.31 3.24
CA VAL A 232 8.46 7.21 1.80
C VAL A 232 7.20 7.34 0.95
N VAL A 233 6.10 6.69 1.37
CA VAL A 233 4.80 6.83 0.69
C VAL A 233 4.30 8.28 0.78
N GLY A 234 4.45 8.94 1.93
CA GLY A 234 4.12 10.37 2.08
C GLY A 234 4.90 11.26 1.10
N PHE A 235 6.21 11.03 0.94
CA PHE A 235 7.02 11.71 -0.07
C PHE A 235 6.48 11.47 -1.49
N LEU A 236 6.24 10.21 -1.88
CA LEU A 236 5.71 9.87 -3.20
C LEU A 236 4.30 10.43 -3.46
N SER A 237 3.54 10.69 -2.41
CA SER A 237 2.20 11.28 -2.46
C SER A 237 2.21 12.81 -2.58
N GLY A 238 3.34 13.44 -2.30
CA GLY A 238 3.49 14.91 -2.26
C GLY A 238 4.05 15.52 -3.55
N GLU A 239 4.19 16.84 -3.53
CA GLU A 239 4.75 17.61 -4.64
C GLU A 239 6.26 17.40 -4.81
N GLY A 240 6.98 17.04 -3.74
CA GLY A 240 8.41 16.71 -3.81
C GLY A 240 8.74 15.56 -4.76
N ALA A 241 7.75 14.71 -5.08
CA ALA A 241 7.87 13.61 -6.04
C ALA A 241 7.22 13.92 -7.40
N ALA A 242 6.98 15.18 -7.75
CA ALA A 242 6.27 15.56 -8.99
C ALA A 242 6.97 15.09 -10.27
N TRP A 243 8.28 14.86 -10.23
CA TRP A 243 9.07 14.36 -11.37
C TRP A 243 9.55 12.90 -11.18
N VAL A 244 9.03 12.20 -10.16
CA VAL A 244 9.31 10.79 -9.89
C VAL A 244 8.15 9.95 -10.42
N SER A 245 8.38 9.16 -11.48
CA SER A 245 7.37 8.27 -12.07
C SER A 245 8.02 7.02 -12.65
N GLY A 246 7.34 5.88 -12.56
CA GLY A 246 7.82 4.60 -13.05
C GLY A 246 8.93 3.97 -12.19
N GLN A 247 9.15 4.47 -10.97
CA GLN A 247 10.21 4.00 -10.09
C GLN A 247 9.70 2.98 -9.07
N MET A 248 10.53 1.97 -8.79
CA MET A 248 10.36 1.06 -7.67
C MET A 248 11.38 1.40 -6.58
N LEU A 249 10.93 2.02 -5.49
CA LEU A 249 11.78 2.43 -4.39
C LEU A 249 11.90 1.30 -3.37
N ARG A 250 13.10 0.81 -3.14
CA ARG A 250 13.38 -0.16 -2.07
C ARG A 250 13.45 0.55 -0.72
N VAL A 251 12.60 0.15 0.21
CA VAL A 251 12.53 0.69 1.58
C VAL A 251 12.90 -0.43 2.53
N ASN A 252 14.20 -0.73 2.62
CA ASN A 252 14.69 -1.99 3.15
C ASN A 252 16.00 -1.88 3.97
N GLY A 253 16.47 -0.69 4.27
CA GLY A 253 17.72 -0.50 5.01
C GLY A 253 18.98 -1.03 4.30
N GLY A 254 18.95 -1.14 2.97
CA GLY A 254 20.09 -1.62 2.18
C GLY A 254 20.17 -3.15 2.05
N MET A 255 19.11 -3.90 2.38
CA MET A 255 19.12 -5.37 2.41
C MET A 255 19.27 -6.01 1.01
N ALA A 256 18.81 -5.39 -0.09
CA ALA A 256 18.92 -5.94 -1.46
C ALA A 256 18.94 -4.82 -2.52
#